data_4f9db392bf28b8fba6e7429661b5ad2c
#
_entry.id   4f9db392bf28b8fba6e7429661b5ad2c
#
_cell.length_a   1.000
_cell.length_b   1.000
_cell.length_c   1.000
_cell.angle_alpha   90.00
_cell.angle_beta   90.00
_cell.angle_gamma   90.00
#
_symmetry.space_group_name_H-M   'P 1'
#
loop_
_entity.id
_entity.type
_entity.pdbx_description
1 polymer ?
#
loop_
_entity_poly.entity_id
_entity_poly.type
_entity_poly.pdbx_seq_one_letter_code
_entity_poly.pdbx_strand_id
1 'polypeptide(L)'
;MRIATKLAAATGAVLMAGAVMAAPAVAGPEGAEARCPASFSPSTTGGEAGWTVQCVGDKVVIDGWVKDTKADGKCAFVKAFAGFTDGQSRKEAKACPKDTRTKFAWEAWGTEVNAFLYVA
;
A
#
# COMPACT_ATOMS: atom_id res chain seq x y z
N MET A 1 -31.47 -30.91 1.16
CA MET A 1 -30.99 -30.69 1.12
C MET A 1 -30.48 -30.01 0.93
N ARG A 2 -30.77 -30.07 0.97
CA ARG A 2 -30.22 -29.60 0.91
C ARG A 2 -29.66 -28.81 0.75
N ILE A 3 -29.83 -28.89 0.90
CA ILE A 3 -29.22 -28.28 0.83
C ILE A 3 -28.64 -27.45 0.56
N ALA A 4 -29.05 -27.67 0.71
CA ALA A 4 -28.46 -27.17 0.61
C ALA A 4 -27.86 -26.31 0.35
N THR A 5 -28.12 -26.40 0.42
CA THR A 5 -27.55 -25.93 0.19
C THR A 5 -26.95 -25.05 -0.07
N LYS A 6 -27.20 -25.00 0.00
CA LYS A 6 -26.69 -24.49 -0.12
C LYS A 6 -26.01 -23.63 -0.40
N LEU A 7 -26.20 -23.60 -0.27
CA LEU A 7 -25.60 -23.00 -0.40
C LEU A 7 -25.00 -22.14 -0.67
N ALA A 8 -25.39 -22.18 -0.58
CA ALA A 8 -24.84 -21.62 -0.74
C ALA A 8 -24.20 -20.79 -0.91
N ALA A 9 -24.44 -20.74 -0.88
CA ALA A 9 -23.89 -20.18 -1.00
C ALA A 9 -23.27 -19.36 -1.19
N ALA A 10 -23.44 -19.32 -1.21
CA ALA A 10 -22.86 -18.80 -1.35
C ALA A 10 -22.25 -18.01 -1.52
N THR A 11 -22.33 -17.98 -1.46
CA THR A 11 -21.70 -17.49 -1.64
C THR A 11 -21.13 -16.64 -1.83
N GLY A 12 -21.34 -16.54 -1.76
CA GLY A 12 -20.86 -16.13 -1.85
C GLY A 12 -20.25 -15.26 -2.03
N ALA A 13 -20.33 -15.31 -1.98
CA ALA A 13 -19.78 -14.84 -2.09
C ALA A 13 -19.15 -14.02 -2.25
N VAL A 14 -19.26 -14.04 -2.16
CA VAL A 14 -18.64 -13.63 -2.33
C VAL A 14 -18.15 -12.77 -2.53
N LEU A 15 -18.27 -12.75 -2.35
CA LEU A 15 -17.78 -12.27 -2.51
C LEU A 15 -17.27 -11.50 -2.71
N MET A 16 -17.31 -11.48 -2.59
CA MET A 16 -16.69 -11.07 -2.71
C MET A 16 -16.18 -10.40 -2.84
N ALA A 17 -16.34 -10.33 -2.71
CA ALA A 17 -15.80 -10.01 -2.68
C ALA A 17 -15.22 -9.35 -2.82
N GLY A 18 -15.33 -9.24 -2.83
CA GLY A 18 -14.82 -9.08 -2.78
C GLY A 18 -14.25 -8.26 -3.01
N ALA A 19 -14.35 -8.24 -2.97
CA ALA A 19 -13.86 -7.94 -3.09
C ALA A 19 -13.25 -7.21 -3.32
N VAL A 20 -13.39 -7.15 -3.19
CA VAL A 20 -12.79 -6.89 -3.37
C VAL A 20 -12.20 -6.22 -3.63
N MET A 21 -12.29 -6.15 -3.48
CA MET A 21 -11.62 -5.83 -3.63
C MET A 21 -11.10 -5.28 -4.04
N ALA A 22 -11.18 -5.19 -4.01
CA ALA A 22 -10.55 -4.90 -4.37
C ALA A 22 -10.05 -4.40 -4.91
N ALA A 23 -10.21 -4.19 -4.88
CA ALA A 23 -9.68 -3.97 -5.42
C ALA A 23 -9.18 -3.36 -5.87
N PRO A 24 -9.39 -3.16 -5.83
CA PRO A 24 -8.71 -2.68 -6.32
C PRO A 24 -7.98 -2.07 -6.50
N ALA A 25 -8.19 -2.10 -6.11
CA ALA A 25 -7.37 -1.51 -6.33
C ALA A 25 -6.68 -1.19 -7.00
N VAL A 26 -7.06 -1.21 -7.01
CA VAL A 26 -6.22 -1.02 -7.78
C VAL A 26 -5.85 -0.01 -8.11
N ALA A 27 -6.44 0.48 -7.73
CA ALA A 27 -6.21 1.61 -8.14
C ALA A 27 -5.14 2.16 -8.71
N GLY A 28 -5.09 3.30 -8.76
CA GLY A 28 -3.93 3.83 -9.35
C GLY A 28 -2.74 3.05 -8.88
N PRO A 29 -1.99 2.49 -9.76
CA PRO A 29 -0.88 1.67 -9.33
C PRO A 29 0.14 2.44 -8.52
N GLU A 30 0.27 3.74 -8.76
CA GLU A 30 1.30 4.52 -8.10
C GLU A 30 0.90 5.08 -6.76
N GLY A 31 -0.37 5.23 -6.51
CA GLY A 31 -0.75 5.96 -5.33
C GLY A 31 -2.06 5.54 -4.74
N ALA A 32 -2.21 5.81 -3.48
CA ALA A 32 -3.42 5.50 -2.77
C ALA A 32 -3.54 6.33 -1.52
N GLU A 33 -4.74 6.82 -1.30
CA GLU A 33 -5.14 7.32 -0.01
C GLU A 33 -5.55 6.12 0.82
N ALA A 34 -4.92 5.94 1.96
CA ALA A 34 -5.11 4.74 2.74
C ALA A 34 -5.63 5.03 4.13
N ARG A 35 -6.69 4.34 4.49
CA ARG A 35 -7.20 4.27 5.85
C ARG A 35 -6.91 2.88 6.38
N CYS A 36 -6.83 2.77 7.68
CA CYS A 36 -6.41 1.53 8.29
C CYS A 36 -7.59 0.64 8.65
N PRO A 37 -7.44 -0.67 8.53
CA PRO A 37 -6.26 -1.33 7.99
C PRO A 37 -6.30 -1.40 6.47
N ALA A 38 -5.14 -1.37 5.83
CA ALA A 38 -5.06 -1.47 4.39
C ALA A 38 -3.70 -2.01 3.96
N SER A 39 -3.65 -2.60 2.77
CA SER A 39 -2.41 -3.12 2.19
C SER A 39 -2.38 -2.79 0.70
N PHE A 40 -1.22 -2.42 0.20
CA PHE A 40 -1.02 -2.03 -1.18
C PHE A 40 0.26 -2.64 -1.72
N SER A 41 0.24 -3.01 -2.99
CA SER A 41 1.40 -3.58 -3.68
C SER A 41 1.50 -2.97 -5.07
N PRO A 42 1.71 -1.66 -5.18
CA PRO A 42 1.77 -1.02 -6.49
C PRO A 42 3.05 -1.37 -7.23
N SER A 43 2.98 -1.28 -8.56
CA SER A 43 4.14 -1.43 -9.41
C SER A 43 4.00 -0.50 -10.60
N THR A 44 5.16 -0.08 -11.13
CA THR A 44 5.23 0.74 -12.32
C THR A 44 6.52 0.38 -13.04
N THR A 45 6.72 0.90 -14.24
CA THR A 45 7.96 0.63 -14.95
C THR A 45 9.15 1.14 -14.14
N GLY A 46 10.03 0.24 -13.73
CA GLY A 46 11.24 0.59 -12.99
C GLY A 46 11.10 0.55 -11.49
N GLY A 47 9.92 0.26 -10.95
CA GLY A 47 9.77 0.21 -9.49
C GLY A 47 8.60 -0.63 -9.04
N GLU A 48 8.73 -1.17 -7.85
CA GLU A 48 7.61 -1.81 -7.16
C GLU A 48 7.73 -1.53 -5.67
N ALA A 49 6.62 -1.66 -5.00
CA ALA A 49 6.56 -1.39 -3.57
C ALA A 49 5.46 -2.21 -2.93
N GLY A 50 5.52 -2.32 -1.61
CA GLY A 50 4.45 -2.90 -0.83
C GLY A 50 4.40 -2.21 0.51
N TRP A 51 3.22 -1.91 1.00
CA TRP A 51 3.09 -1.36 2.33
C TRP A 51 1.75 -1.74 2.96
N THR A 52 1.74 -1.72 4.28
CA THR A 52 0.54 -1.92 5.07
C THR A 52 0.31 -0.68 5.93
N VAL A 53 -0.96 -0.42 6.19
CA VAL A 53 -1.38 0.70 7.02
C VAL A 53 -2.22 0.15 8.15
N GLN A 54 -1.85 0.48 9.39
CA GLN A 54 -2.57 0.01 10.58
C GLN A 54 -2.84 1.19 11.50
N CYS A 55 -3.98 1.14 12.20
CA CYS A 55 -4.30 2.12 13.22
C CYS A 55 -3.94 1.56 14.59
N VAL A 56 -3.24 2.36 15.38
CA VAL A 56 -2.84 2.00 16.74
C VAL A 56 -3.18 3.20 17.63
N GLY A 57 -4.30 3.13 18.33
CA GLY A 57 -4.77 4.25 19.13
C GLY A 57 -5.16 5.42 18.24
N ASP A 58 -4.58 6.57 18.49
CA ASP A 58 -4.83 7.80 17.71
C ASP A 58 -3.79 8.02 16.61
N LYS A 59 -3.04 6.98 16.27
CA LYS A 59 -1.98 7.04 15.28
C LYS A 59 -2.21 6.05 14.17
N VAL A 60 -1.59 6.31 13.04
CA VAL A 60 -1.54 5.39 11.92
C VAL A 60 -0.09 5.07 11.64
N VAL A 61 0.18 3.78 11.43
CA VAL A 61 1.52 3.30 11.09
C VAL A 61 1.49 2.77 9.68
N ILE A 62 2.40 3.27 8.85
CA ILE A 62 2.62 2.73 7.51
C ILE A 62 4.00 2.10 7.50
N ASP A 63 4.09 0.83 7.10
CA ASP A 63 5.37 0.20 6.94
C ASP A 63 5.40 -0.62 5.66
N GLY A 64 6.57 -0.72 5.08
CA GLY A 64 6.70 -1.43 3.83
C GLY A 64 8.09 -1.34 3.25
N TRP A 65 8.14 -1.42 1.94
CA TRP A 65 9.39 -1.44 1.19
C TRP A 65 9.17 -0.86 -0.20
N VAL A 66 10.28 -0.43 -0.80
CA VAL A 66 10.31 0.00 -2.20
C VAL A 66 11.52 -0.66 -2.86
N LYS A 67 11.39 -1.05 -4.12
CA LYS A 67 12.43 -1.75 -4.85
C LYS A 67 12.60 -1.17 -6.24
N ASP A 68 13.86 -0.94 -6.61
CA ASP A 68 14.22 -0.56 -7.99
C ASP A 68 14.27 -1.84 -8.83
N THR A 69 13.50 -1.87 -9.92
CA THR A 69 13.39 -3.06 -10.74
C THR A 69 14.05 -2.93 -12.10
N LYS A 70 14.70 -1.79 -12.40
CA LYS A 70 15.24 -1.55 -13.73
C LYS A 70 16.56 -0.80 -13.66
N ALA A 71 17.54 -1.29 -14.42
CA ALA A 71 18.87 -0.66 -14.50
C ALA A 71 18.84 0.45 -15.54
N ASP A 72 18.26 1.59 -15.23
CA ASP A 72 18.07 2.70 -16.17
C ASP A 72 18.59 4.04 -15.65
N GLY A 73 19.37 4.01 -14.57
CA GLY A 73 19.90 5.23 -13.98
C GLY A 73 18.89 5.98 -13.11
N LYS A 74 17.69 5.44 -12.96
CA LYS A 74 16.65 6.02 -12.12
C LYS A 74 16.47 5.21 -10.85
N CYS A 75 15.82 5.81 -9.88
CA CYS A 75 15.54 5.16 -8.60
C CYS A 75 14.04 5.03 -8.41
N ALA A 76 13.64 4.07 -7.60
CA ALA A 76 12.25 3.94 -7.19
C ALA A 76 12.07 4.61 -5.84
N PHE A 77 10.95 5.30 -5.69
CA PHE A 77 10.64 6.05 -4.48
C PHE A 77 9.25 5.75 -4.00
N VAL A 78 9.08 5.76 -2.68
CA VAL A 78 7.76 5.88 -2.06
C VAL A 78 7.76 7.18 -1.28
N LYS A 79 6.79 8.05 -1.58
CA LYS A 79 6.58 9.27 -0.81
C LYS A 79 5.25 9.16 -0.09
N ALA A 80 5.18 9.68 1.11
CA ALA A 80 3.98 9.64 1.92
C ALA A 80 3.72 11.01 2.53
N PHE A 81 2.44 11.36 2.61
CA PHE A 81 1.99 12.63 3.16
C PHE A 81 1.01 12.38 4.30
N ALA A 82 1.28 12.97 5.44
CA ALA A 82 0.45 12.88 6.63
C ALA A 82 1.01 13.86 7.66
N GLY A 83 0.33 13.99 8.79
CA GLY A 83 0.90 14.68 9.92
C GLY A 83 1.74 13.71 10.74
N PHE A 84 2.99 13.53 10.36
CA PHE A 84 3.87 12.56 11.01
C PHE A 84 4.22 12.99 12.43
N THR A 85 4.45 12.00 13.28
CA THR A 85 4.66 12.25 14.72
C THR A 85 5.93 13.03 15.02
N ASP A 86 6.87 13.05 14.07
CA ASP A 86 8.10 13.84 14.21
C ASP A 86 7.95 15.29 13.73
N GLY A 87 6.73 15.69 13.36
CA GLY A 87 6.46 17.05 12.93
C GLY A 87 6.59 17.28 11.43
N GLN A 88 7.04 16.29 10.67
CA GLN A 88 7.14 16.42 9.22
C GLN A 88 5.80 16.14 8.57
N SER A 89 5.57 16.73 7.40
CA SER A 89 4.36 16.49 6.64
C SER A 89 4.61 15.56 5.45
N ARG A 90 5.85 15.18 5.23
CA ARG A 90 6.23 14.33 4.10
C ARG A 90 7.37 13.41 4.51
N LYS A 91 7.28 12.16 4.07
CA LYS A 91 8.35 11.18 4.21
C LYS A 91 8.63 10.56 2.84
N GLU A 92 9.86 10.09 2.65
CA GLU A 92 10.25 9.48 1.39
C GLU A 92 11.27 8.37 1.62
N ALA A 93 11.13 7.27 0.89
CA ALA A 93 12.09 6.19 0.85
C ALA A 93 12.55 6.01 -0.58
N LYS A 94 13.82 5.69 -0.76
CA LYS A 94 14.47 5.61 -2.07
C LYS A 94 15.22 4.30 -2.20
N ALA A 95 15.09 3.65 -3.35
CA ALA A 95 15.79 2.42 -3.66
C ALA A 95 16.47 2.52 -5.01
N CYS A 96 17.75 2.28 -5.07
CA CYS A 96 18.55 2.08 -6.27
C CYS A 96 19.92 1.59 -5.86
N PRO A 97 20.64 0.88 -6.74
CA PRO A 97 20.30 0.55 -8.12
C PRO A 97 19.34 -0.62 -8.21
N LYS A 98 19.18 -1.16 -9.41
CA LYS A 98 18.32 -2.31 -9.68
C LYS A 98 18.49 -3.40 -8.63
N ASP A 99 17.35 -3.94 -8.17
CA ASP A 99 17.22 -5.00 -7.18
C ASP A 99 17.50 -4.58 -5.74
N THR A 100 17.80 -3.30 -5.50
CA THR A 100 17.89 -2.77 -4.14
C THR A 100 16.48 -2.57 -3.59
N ARG A 101 16.29 -3.08 -2.38
CA ARG A 101 15.02 -2.93 -1.66
C ARG A 101 15.28 -2.11 -0.39
N THR A 102 14.52 -1.05 -0.22
CA THR A 102 14.62 -0.18 0.95
C THR A 102 13.35 -0.32 1.78
N LYS A 103 13.50 -0.65 3.06
CA LYS A 103 12.38 -0.74 3.99
C LYS A 103 12.11 0.61 4.60
N PHE A 104 10.85 0.84 4.97
CA PHE A 104 10.49 2.05 5.69
C PHE A 104 9.36 1.75 6.68
N ALA A 105 9.28 2.57 7.72
CA ALA A 105 8.21 2.53 8.69
C ALA A 105 8.04 3.92 9.25
N TRP A 106 6.83 4.48 9.14
CA TRP A 106 6.54 5.84 9.57
C TRP A 106 5.24 5.86 10.37
N GLU A 107 5.15 6.79 11.30
CA GLU A 107 4.03 6.92 12.20
C GLU A 107 3.46 8.35 12.07
N ALA A 108 2.15 8.44 11.99
CA ALA A 108 1.47 9.73 11.84
C ALA A 108 0.25 9.80 12.75
N TRP A 109 -0.17 11.01 13.04
CA TRP A 109 -1.39 11.23 13.81
C TRP A 109 -2.60 10.99 12.93
N GLY A 110 -3.68 10.48 13.53
CA GLY A 110 -4.95 10.29 12.83
C GLY A 110 -5.11 8.88 12.28
N THR A 111 -5.89 8.77 11.20
CA THR A 111 -6.31 7.48 10.67
C THR A 111 -5.99 7.30 9.19
N GLU A 112 -5.28 8.24 8.59
CA GLU A 112 -5.15 8.28 7.15
C GLU A 112 -3.77 8.74 6.73
N VAL A 113 -3.24 8.12 5.67
CA VAL A 113 -1.97 8.52 5.08
C VAL A 113 -2.07 8.33 3.57
N ASN A 114 -1.49 9.26 2.81
CA ASN A 114 -1.42 9.17 1.35
C ASN A 114 -0.01 8.77 0.95
N ALA A 115 0.12 7.67 0.23
CA ALA A 115 1.42 7.16 -0.18
C ALA A 115 1.43 6.85 -1.67
N PHE A 116 2.58 7.06 -2.30
CA PHE A 116 2.73 6.93 -3.75
C PHE A 116 4.07 6.32 -4.11
N LEU A 117 4.04 5.40 -5.08
CA LEU A 117 5.25 4.89 -5.71
C LEU A 117 5.53 5.71 -6.97
N TYR A 118 6.77 6.11 -7.16
CA TYR A 118 7.19 6.76 -8.41
C TYR A 118 8.65 6.45 -8.72
N VAL A 119 9.05 6.71 -9.96
CA VAL A 119 10.41 6.48 -10.44
C VAL A 119 10.95 7.78 -11.01
N ALA A 120 12.16 8.10 -10.63
CA ALA A 120 12.79 9.34 -11.11
C ALA A 120 14.31 9.23 -11.16
#